data_11a286848ee56b53096db4628a08d7d3
#
_entry.id   11a286848ee56b53096db4628a08d7d3
#
_cell.length_a   1.000
_cell.length_b   1.000
_cell.length_c   1.000
_cell.angle_alpha   90.00
_cell.angle_beta   90.00
_cell.angle_gamma   90.00
#
_symmetry.space_group_name_H-M   'P 1'
#
loop_
_entity.id
_entity.type
_entity.pdbx_description
1 polymer ?
#
loop_
_entity_poly.entity_id
_entity_poly.type
_entity_poly.pdbx_seq_one_letter_code
_entity_poly.pdbx_strand_id
1 'polypeptide(L)' 'MESNILDLRGQGCPLALLLAKRHTNLLASGEQTQILISDPSSMKDITRYLQQQAYALSCEEAEGYYCMQVTKESC' A
#
# COMPACT_ATOMS: atom_id res chain seq x y z
N MET A 1 14.54 -2.92 -15.16
CA MET A 1 13.26 -2.33 -14.79
C MET A 1 12.91 -2.71 -13.38
N GLU A 2 12.69 -1.75 -12.56
CA GLU A 2 12.40 -2.01 -11.17
C GLU A 2 10.92 -2.06 -10.91
N SER A 3 10.50 -3.07 -10.17
CA SER A 3 9.13 -3.06 -9.70
C SER A 3 9.06 -2.20 -8.46
N ASN A 4 8.01 -1.43 -8.40
CA ASN A 4 7.77 -0.54 -7.28
C ASN A 4 6.99 -1.32 -6.23
N ILE A 5 7.71 -2.02 -5.35
CA ILE A 5 7.11 -2.89 -4.35
C ILE A 5 7.58 -2.46 -2.98
N LEU A 6 6.64 -2.26 -2.08
CA LEU A 6 6.92 -2.00 -0.67
C LEU A 6 6.54 -3.23 0.13
N ASP A 7 7.51 -3.90 0.71
CA ASP A 7 7.28 -5.13 1.44
C ASP A 7 7.15 -4.81 2.94
N LEU A 8 5.93 -4.87 3.43
CA LEU A 8 5.64 -4.63 4.84
C LEU A 8 5.30 -5.90 5.59
N ARG A 9 5.60 -7.06 5.00
CA ARG A 9 5.34 -8.33 5.68
C ARG A 9 6.23 -8.40 6.91
N GLY A 10 5.63 -8.74 8.03
CA GLY A 10 6.33 -8.76 9.28
C GLY A 10 6.38 -7.43 10.02
N GLN A 11 5.88 -6.38 9.43
CA GLN A 11 5.78 -5.08 10.08
C GLN A 11 4.40 -4.92 10.70
N GLY A 12 4.35 -4.41 11.91
CA GLY A 12 3.10 -4.17 12.60
C GLY A 12 2.72 -2.70 12.56
N CYS A 13 1.50 -2.44 13.02
CA CYS A 13 1.02 -1.09 13.19
C CYS A 13 1.70 -0.49 14.42
N PRO A 14 2.09 0.79 14.42
CA PRO A 14 1.77 1.81 13.41
C PRO A 14 2.86 1.98 12.35
N LEU A 15 3.96 1.24 12.43
CA LEU A 15 5.09 1.42 11.53
C LEU A 15 4.70 1.14 10.09
N ALA A 16 3.91 0.08 9.87
CA ALA A 16 3.50 -0.28 8.52
C ALA A 16 2.74 0.87 7.87
N LEU A 17 1.86 1.51 8.62
CA LEU A 17 1.08 2.64 8.09
C LEU A 17 1.99 3.81 7.74
N LEU A 18 2.95 4.11 8.60
CA LEU A 18 3.88 5.21 8.35
C LEU A 18 4.70 4.97 7.09
N LEU A 19 5.18 3.74 6.93
CA LEU A 19 5.97 3.39 5.77
C LEU A 19 5.13 3.46 4.49
N ALA A 20 3.88 3.02 4.57
CA ALA A 20 2.99 3.10 3.42
C ALA A 20 2.72 4.54 3.03
N LYS A 21 2.50 5.42 4.02
CA LYS A 21 2.29 6.83 3.76
C LYS A 21 3.48 7.46 3.04
N ARG A 22 4.68 7.19 3.54
CA ARG A 22 5.88 7.74 2.93
C ARG A 22 6.05 7.25 1.50
N HIS A 23 5.83 5.96 1.31
CA HIS A 23 6.03 5.35 0.00
C HIS A 23 5.05 5.89 -1.03
N THR A 24 3.78 6.00 -0.67
CA THR A 24 2.77 6.46 -1.61
C THR A 24 2.90 7.95 -1.88
N ASN A 25 3.41 8.73 -0.93
CA ASN A 25 3.63 10.14 -1.16
C ASN A 25 4.71 10.41 -2.21
N LEU A 26 5.55 9.43 -2.49
CA LEU A 26 6.58 9.57 -3.51
C LEU A 26 6.07 9.23 -4.91
N LEU A 27 4.84 8.75 -5.02
CA LEU A 27 4.29 8.41 -6.32
C LEU A 27 3.91 9.65 -7.10
N ALA A 28 4.24 9.66 -8.38
CA ALA A 28 3.75 10.68 -9.29
C ALA A 28 2.39 10.26 -9.84
N SER A 29 1.67 11.20 -10.42
CA SER A 29 0.37 10.90 -11.00
C SER A 29 0.51 9.80 -12.04
N GLY A 30 -0.31 8.78 -11.92
CA GLY A 30 -0.31 7.66 -12.85
C GLY A 30 0.64 6.55 -12.47
N GLU A 31 1.48 6.75 -11.46
CA GLU A 31 2.39 5.71 -11.02
C GLU A 31 1.69 4.68 -10.15
N GLN A 32 2.20 3.48 -10.18
CA GLN A 32 1.66 2.37 -9.40
C GLN A 32 2.71 1.82 -8.47
N THR A 33 2.24 1.24 -7.36
CA THR A 33 3.10 0.49 -6.47
C THR A 33 2.32 -0.70 -5.93
N GLN A 34 3.06 -1.69 -5.43
CA GLN A 34 2.45 -2.81 -4.73
C GLN A 34 2.93 -2.78 -3.29
N ILE A 35 2.01 -3.05 -2.37
CA ILE A 35 2.31 -3.10 -0.95
C ILE A 35 1.95 -4.49 -0.44
N LEU A 36 2.94 -5.17 0.13
CA LEU A 36 2.76 -6.51 0.68
C LEU A 36 2.59 -6.37 2.18
N ILE A 37 1.49 -6.88 2.72
CA ILE A 37 1.12 -6.70 4.12
C ILE A 37 0.69 -8.05 4.68
N SER A 38 1.23 -8.44 5.83
CA SER A 38 0.81 -9.69 6.47
C SER A 38 -0.09 -9.45 7.69
N ASP A 39 -0.10 -8.25 8.24
CA ASP A 39 -0.89 -7.94 9.42
C ASP A 39 -2.26 -7.39 9.03
N PRO A 40 -3.36 -8.08 9.41
CA PRO A 40 -4.71 -7.61 9.02
C PRO A 40 -5.05 -6.22 9.55
N SER A 41 -4.58 -5.88 10.74
CA SER A 41 -4.85 -4.55 11.29
C SER A 41 -4.18 -3.47 10.49
N SER A 42 -2.93 -3.69 10.11
CA SER A 42 -2.20 -2.75 9.26
C SER A 42 -2.86 -2.63 7.91
N MET A 43 -3.31 -3.74 7.34
CA MET A 43 -4.00 -3.75 6.06
C MET A 43 -5.23 -2.84 6.10
N LYS A 44 -6.00 -2.96 7.17
CA LYS A 44 -7.21 -2.15 7.34
C LYS A 44 -6.88 -0.67 7.45
N ASP A 45 -5.88 -0.34 8.26
CA ASP A 45 -5.49 1.05 8.46
C ASP A 45 -4.96 1.68 7.17
N ILE A 46 -4.12 0.95 6.46
CA ILE A 46 -3.54 1.44 5.23
C ILE A 46 -4.62 1.62 4.16
N THR A 47 -5.53 0.67 4.07
CA THR A 47 -6.63 0.77 3.12
C THR A 47 -7.46 2.02 3.40
N ARG A 48 -7.79 2.25 4.67
CA ARG A 48 -8.57 3.41 5.05
C ARG A 48 -7.85 4.70 4.69
N TYR A 49 -6.56 4.78 4.99
CA TYR A 49 -5.79 5.98 4.69
C TYR A 49 -5.80 6.25 3.19
N LEU A 50 -5.54 5.22 2.39
CA LEU A 50 -5.44 5.41 0.94
C LEU A 50 -6.79 5.72 0.31
N GLN A 51 -7.87 5.21 0.88
CA GLN A 51 -9.21 5.53 0.37
C GLN A 51 -9.57 7.00 0.61
N GLN A 52 -8.97 7.63 1.60
CA GLN A 52 -9.19 9.04 1.85
C GLN A 52 -8.36 9.93 0.93
N GLN A 53 -7.44 9.34 0.21
CA GLN A 53 -6.62 10.05 -0.77
C GLN A 53 -7.14 9.70 -2.17
N ALA A 54 -6.54 10.32 -3.17
CA ALA A 54 -6.97 10.06 -4.55
C ALA A 54 -6.17 8.90 -5.14
N TYR A 55 -6.33 7.72 -4.54
CA TYR A 55 -5.66 6.52 -5.03
C TYR A 55 -6.67 5.48 -5.47
N ALA A 56 -6.34 4.76 -6.55
CA ALA A 56 -7.09 3.59 -6.95
C ALA A 56 -6.46 2.39 -6.27
N LEU A 57 -7.28 1.56 -5.64
CA LEU A 57 -6.80 0.43 -4.86
C LEU A 57 -7.35 -0.87 -5.38
N SER A 58 -6.52 -1.89 -5.38
CA SER A 58 -6.95 -3.26 -5.67
C SER A 58 -6.17 -4.17 -4.72
N CYS A 59 -6.88 -5.07 -4.05
CA CYS A 59 -6.26 -5.92 -3.06
C CYS A 59 -6.53 -7.37 -3.37
N GLU A 60 -5.48 -8.18 -3.29
CA GLU A 60 -5.58 -9.62 -3.46
C GLU A 60 -4.97 -10.31 -2.27
N GLU A 61 -5.59 -11.40 -1.86
CA GLU A 61 -5.07 -12.20 -0.78
C GLU A 61 -4.16 -13.28 -1.35
N ALA A 62 -2.94 -13.33 -0.82
CA ALA A 62 -1.98 -14.34 -1.19
C ALA A 62 -1.79 -15.27 0.00
N GLU A 63 -0.88 -16.24 -0.14
CA GLU A 63 -0.64 -17.19 0.94
C GLU A 63 0.06 -16.50 2.09
N GLY A 64 -0.69 -16.25 3.16
CA GLY A 64 -0.13 -15.68 4.37
C GLY A 64 0.07 -14.18 4.34
N TYR A 65 -0.36 -13.49 3.28
CA TYR A 65 -0.23 -12.05 3.24
C TYR A 65 -1.20 -11.47 2.21
N TYR A 66 -1.29 -10.15 2.20
CA TYR A 66 -2.13 -9.42 1.25
C TYR A 66 -1.26 -8.63 0.30
N CYS A 67 -1.64 -8.58 -0.98
CA CYS A 67 -0.96 -7.78 -1.98
C CYS A 67 -1.90 -6.67 -2.41
N MET A 68 -1.57 -5.44 -2.08
CA MET A 68 -2.39 -4.29 -2.41
C MET A 68 -1.74 -3.52 -3.55
N GLN A 69 -2.47 -3.32 -4.63
CA GLN A 69 -2.00 -2.50 -5.74
C GLN A 69 -2.56 -1.11 -5.58
N VAL A 70 -1.68 -0.13 -5.66
CA VAL A 70 -2.03 1.28 -5.45
C VAL A 70 -1.60 2.06 -6.67
N THR A 71 -2.52 2.81 -7.24
CA THR A 71 -2.24 3.70 -8.36
C THR A 71 -2.61 5.11 -7.97
N LYS A 72 -1.69 6.03 -8.13
CA LYS A 72 -1.99 7.43 -7.86
C LYS A 72 -2.72 8.02 -9.05
N GLU A 73 -3.92 8.50 -8.80
CA GLU A 73 -4.74 9.08 -9.86
C GLU A 73 -4.44 10.55 -10.01
N SER A 74 -4.46 11.00 -11.28
CA SER A 74 -4.34 12.44 -11.49
C SER A 74 -5.66 13.11 -11.18
N CYS A 75 -5.57 14.23 -10.59
CA CYS A 75 -6.76 15.04 -10.32
C CYS A 75 -6.92 16.10 -11.35
#